data_16c736786f13c5059b0acc21ce36e0f9
#
_entry.id   16c736786f13c5059b0acc21ce36e0f9
#
_cell.length_a   1.000
_cell.length_b   1.000
_cell.length_c   1.000
_cell.angle_alpha   90.00
_cell.angle_beta   90.00
_cell.angle_gamma   90.00
#
_symmetry.space_group_name_H-M   'P 1'
#
loop_
_entity.id
_entity.type
_entity.pdbx_description
1 polymer ?
#
loop_
_entity_poly.entity_id
_entity_poly.type
_entity_poly.pdbx_seq_one_letter_code
_entity_poly.pdbx_strand_id
1 'polypeptide(L)'
;MAEENGGQKRTNPLDRVRGDAEKIKKLVQQTGKEEIAALKEPDKTQLFRSIFRVKHDETPRSRSLGVLSNVFLHLHPAKVNRDAVRYNYTWGMGGITFYLFIVLTFTGVLLMFYYHPTKVQAFRDILYLENDVPFGKLLRNMHRWGAHLMIIAVWLHMFRVFMTGSYKRPREFNWCIGVLLMVLTLLLSFTGYLLPDDQLGFWAVTVGTNMARASPGLGHEGPFGPQLGMTPYNDVRFALLGGSIVDANALLRAYIWHCIAIPLIASVFMGVHFWRVRKDGGISGPAPVMLESEIKDEKGPRPVIMKPSGMQ
;
A
#
# COMPACT_ATOMS: atom_id res chain seq x y z
N MET A 1 38.82 24.70 77.66
CA MET A 1 38.36 25.06 76.33
C MET A 1 39.50 24.73 75.40
N ALA A 2 39.44 23.62 74.74
CA ALA A 2 40.41 23.19 73.68
C ALA A 2 39.63 23.05 72.36
N GLU A 3 39.98 23.89 71.39
CA GLU A 3 39.46 23.83 70.03
C GLU A 3 40.08 22.66 69.29
N GLU A 4 39.26 21.71 68.90
CA GLU A 4 39.62 20.65 67.91
C GLU A 4 39.64 21.23 66.51
N ASN A 5 40.88 21.47 66.03
CA ASN A 5 41.11 21.86 64.63
C ASN A 5 41.07 20.63 63.75
N GLY A 6 39.90 20.36 63.06
CA GLY A 6 39.72 19.31 62.06
C GLY A 6 40.57 19.56 60.84
N GLY A 7 41.75 18.93 60.78
CA GLY A 7 42.65 18.99 59.62
C GLY A 7 42.06 18.34 58.37
N GLN A 8 41.55 19.13 57.44
CA GLN A 8 41.13 18.72 56.12
C GLN A 8 42.37 18.22 55.31
N LYS A 9 42.57 16.91 55.21
CA LYS A 9 43.62 16.31 54.34
C LYS A 9 43.44 16.79 52.89
N ARG A 10 44.31 17.70 52.45
CA ARG A 10 44.42 18.12 51.05
C ARG A 10 44.81 16.88 50.22
N THR A 11 43.86 16.28 49.52
CA THR A 11 44.12 15.22 48.56
C THR A 11 44.93 15.76 47.38
N ASN A 12 45.99 15.05 47.00
CA ASN A 12 46.85 15.42 45.91
C ASN A 12 46.03 15.53 44.60
N PRO A 13 46.22 16.59 43.79
CA PRO A 13 45.48 16.75 42.51
C PRO A 13 45.57 15.56 41.60
N LEU A 14 46.71 14.84 41.58
CA LEU A 14 46.96 13.62 40.78
C LEU A 14 46.09 12.43 41.26
N ASP A 15 45.81 12.34 42.58
CA ASP A 15 44.96 11.27 43.10
C ASP A 15 43.46 11.52 42.78
N ARG A 16 43.04 12.78 42.68
CA ARG A 16 41.71 13.15 42.20
C ARG A 16 41.54 12.78 40.73
N VAL A 17 42.50 13.13 39.86
CA VAL A 17 42.47 12.81 38.44
C VAL A 17 42.44 11.29 38.20
N ARG A 18 43.25 10.52 38.99
CA ARG A 18 43.21 9.03 38.91
C ARG A 18 41.85 8.48 39.38
N GLY A 19 41.28 9.01 40.43
CA GLY A 19 39.95 8.59 40.90
C GLY A 19 38.82 8.89 39.90
N ASP A 20 38.89 10.04 39.24
CA ASP A 20 37.91 10.40 38.22
C ASP A 20 38.09 9.56 36.94
N ALA A 21 39.33 9.25 36.53
CA ALA A 21 39.62 8.34 35.42
C ALA A 21 39.09 6.91 35.67
N GLU A 22 39.24 6.39 36.89
CA GLU A 22 38.66 5.10 37.28
C GLU A 22 37.15 5.10 37.28
N LYS A 23 36.51 6.19 37.76
CA LYS A 23 35.06 6.36 37.73
C LYS A 23 34.55 6.36 36.27
N ILE A 24 35.20 7.13 35.39
CA ILE A 24 34.85 7.19 33.98
C ILE A 24 35.00 5.78 33.31
N LYS A 25 36.11 5.09 33.63
CA LYS A 25 36.34 3.72 33.10
C LYS A 25 35.25 2.74 33.56
N LYS A 26 34.83 2.80 34.82
CA LYS A 26 33.75 1.99 35.38
C LYS A 26 32.41 2.34 34.72
N LEU A 27 32.13 3.63 34.51
CA LEU A 27 30.91 4.11 33.84
C LEU A 27 30.85 3.59 32.38
N VAL A 28 31.95 3.73 31.62
CA VAL A 28 32.04 3.25 30.23
C VAL A 28 31.85 1.74 30.18
N GLN A 29 32.47 0.99 31.10
CA GLN A 29 32.30 -0.47 31.16
C GLN A 29 30.86 -0.89 31.52
N GLN A 30 30.23 -0.15 32.43
CA GLN A 30 28.83 -0.41 32.82
C GLN A 30 27.87 -0.08 31.68
N THR A 31 28.03 1.07 31.02
CA THR A 31 27.25 1.47 29.86
C THR A 31 27.39 0.47 28.72
N GLY A 32 28.64 0.02 28.44
CA GLY A 32 28.86 -0.99 27.39
C GLY A 32 28.21 -2.35 27.70
N LYS A 33 28.18 -2.77 28.97
CA LYS A 33 27.47 -3.99 29.40
C LYS A 33 25.94 -3.84 29.26
N GLU A 34 25.42 -2.67 29.59
CA GLU A 34 23.99 -2.37 29.47
C GLU A 34 23.54 -2.32 28.00
N GLU A 35 24.37 -1.76 27.11
CA GLU A 35 24.11 -1.78 25.66
C GLU A 35 24.13 -3.20 25.08
N ILE A 36 25.11 -4.03 25.49
CA ILE A 36 25.17 -5.43 25.04
C ILE A 36 23.99 -6.25 25.61
N ALA A 37 23.57 -5.98 26.84
CA ALA A 37 22.39 -6.61 27.42
C ALA A 37 21.10 -6.15 26.69
N ALA A 38 21.03 -4.88 26.30
CA ALA A 38 19.94 -4.32 25.50
C ALA A 38 19.82 -4.97 24.12
N LEU A 39 20.94 -5.32 23.47
CA LEU A 39 20.96 -6.03 22.21
C LEU A 39 20.48 -7.49 22.33
N LYS A 40 20.70 -8.11 23.50
CA LYS A 40 20.23 -9.49 23.77
C LYS A 40 18.76 -9.58 24.15
N GLU A 41 18.22 -8.53 24.78
CA GLU A 41 16.84 -8.47 25.26
C GLU A 41 16.21 -7.11 24.87
N PRO A 42 15.89 -6.93 23.59
CA PRO A 42 15.41 -5.63 23.07
C PRO A 42 14.11 -5.16 23.72
N ASP A 43 13.29 -6.10 24.23
CA ASP A 43 12.03 -5.83 24.94
C ASP A 43 12.24 -5.14 26.31
N LYS A 44 13.44 -5.20 26.88
CA LYS A 44 13.79 -4.53 28.13
C LYS A 44 14.32 -3.10 27.93
N THR A 45 14.63 -2.71 26.70
CA THR A 45 15.15 -1.35 26.42
C THR A 45 14.08 -0.28 26.62
N GLN A 46 14.49 0.91 27.04
CA GLN A 46 13.60 2.05 27.20
C GLN A 46 12.99 2.47 25.87
N LEU A 47 13.74 2.39 24.77
CA LEU A 47 13.28 2.67 23.42
C LEU A 47 12.14 1.71 23.02
N PHE A 48 12.35 0.41 23.19
CA PHE A 48 11.33 -0.60 22.89
C PHE A 48 10.05 -0.39 23.71
N ARG A 49 10.19 -0.13 25.01
CA ARG A 49 9.06 0.15 25.91
C ARG A 49 8.35 1.46 25.59
N SER A 50 9.05 2.43 25.03
CA SER A 50 8.46 3.69 24.56
C SER A 50 7.61 3.48 23.30
N ILE A 51 8.06 2.62 22.39
CA ILE A 51 7.36 2.29 21.13
C ILE A 51 6.22 1.29 21.40
N PHE A 52 6.52 0.22 22.15
CA PHE A 52 5.59 -0.88 22.46
C PHE A 52 5.19 -0.82 23.94
N ARG A 53 4.24 0.06 24.25
CA ARG A 53 3.84 0.38 25.64
C ARG A 53 3.20 -0.77 26.41
N VAL A 54 2.80 -1.84 25.75
CA VAL A 54 2.05 -2.96 26.38
C VAL A 54 2.88 -4.23 26.33
N LYS A 55 3.15 -4.79 27.51
CA LYS A 55 3.65 -6.15 27.63
C LYS A 55 2.46 -7.10 27.45
N HIS A 56 2.50 -7.90 26.39
CA HIS A 56 1.42 -8.86 26.13
C HIS A 56 1.56 -10.08 27.02
N ASP A 57 0.66 -10.20 27.99
CA ASP A 57 0.39 -11.50 28.58
C ASP A 57 -0.34 -12.37 27.55
N GLU A 58 -0.07 -13.66 27.51
CA GLU A 58 -0.66 -14.54 26.50
C GLU A 58 -2.17 -14.82 26.67
N THR A 59 -2.83 -14.12 27.59
CA THR A 59 -4.27 -14.27 27.82
C THR A 59 -5.10 -13.69 26.66
N PRO A 60 -6.25 -14.28 26.31
CA PRO A 60 -7.14 -13.74 25.26
C PRO A 60 -7.58 -12.29 25.52
N ARG A 61 -7.76 -11.93 26.81
CA ARG A 61 -8.12 -10.57 27.23
C ARG A 61 -7.00 -9.58 26.96
N SER A 62 -5.75 -9.92 27.31
CA SER A 62 -4.58 -9.08 27.11
C SER A 62 -4.33 -8.85 25.60
N ARG A 63 -4.48 -9.90 24.77
CA ARG A 63 -4.39 -9.78 23.31
C ARG A 63 -5.44 -8.85 22.74
N SER A 64 -6.68 -8.92 23.21
CA SER A 64 -7.76 -8.03 22.75
C SER A 64 -7.50 -6.58 23.16
N LEU A 65 -7.07 -6.33 24.39
CA LEU A 65 -6.71 -4.99 24.88
C LEU A 65 -5.48 -4.44 24.11
N GLY A 66 -4.48 -5.27 23.83
CA GLY A 66 -3.32 -4.90 23.02
C GLY A 66 -3.70 -4.48 21.60
N VAL A 67 -4.65 -5.18 20.98
CA VAL A 67 -5.19 -4.81 19.66
C VAL A 67 -5.91 -3.46 19.71
N LEU A 68 -6.67 -3.18 20.77
CA LEU A 68 -7.42 -1.92 20.91
C LEU A 68 -6.52 -0.72 21.23
N SER A 69 -5.42 -0.94 21.98
CA SER A 69 -4.54 0.13 22.45
C SER A 69 -3.37 0.47 21.54
N ASN A 70 -3.04 -0.40 20.56
CA ASN A 70 -1.92 -0.22 19.65
C ASN A 70 -2.40 -0.03 18.21
N VAL A 71 -2.00 1.09 17.59
CA VAL A 71 -2.42 1.45 16.22
C VAL A 71 -2.07 0.38 15.19
N PHE A 72 -0.89 -0.21 15.27
CA PHE A 72 -0.47 -1.27 14.34
C PHE A 72 -1.26 -2.56 14.54
N LEU A 73 -1.45 -2.97 15.80
CA LEU A 73 -2.24 -4.16 16.13
C LEU A 73 -3.75 -3.91 15.90
N HIS A 74 -4.20 -2.66 16.00
CA HIS A 74 -5.58 -2.29 15.69
C HIS A 74 -5.90 -2.45 14.19
N LEU A 75 -4.93 -2.28 13.32
CA LEU A 75 -5.06 -2.53 11.87
C LEU A 75 -5.06 -4.03 11.52
N HIS A 76 -4.61 -4.91 12.41
CA HIS A 76 -4.58 -6.36 12.20
C HIS A 76 -5.70 -7.05 12.98
N PRO A 77 -6.32 -8.11 12.45
CA PRO A 77 -7.35 -8.85 13.15
C PRO A 77 -6.75 -9.65 14.31
N ALA A 78 -7.45 -9.68 15.45
CA ALA A 78 -7.06 -10.52 16.60
C ALA A 78 -7.16 -12.03 16.31
N LYS A 79 -8.06 -12.39 15.39
CA LYS A 79 -8.26 -13.77 14.91
C LYS A 79 -8.35 -13.78 13.41
N VAL A 80 -7.61 -14.66 12.76
CA VAL A 80 -7.59 -14.80 11.30
C VAL A 80 -7.94 -16.25 10.96
N ASN A 81 -8.71 -16.45 9.89
CA ASN A 81 -8.94 -17.79 9.36
C ASN A 81 -7.60 -18.42 8.92
N ARG A 82 -7.33 -19.63 9.32
CA ARG A 82 -6.10 -20.36 8.97
C ARG A 82 -5.87 -20.42 7.46
N ASP A 83 -6.92 -20.65 6.67
CA ASP A 83 -6.81 -20.73 5.22
C ASP A 83 -6.55 -19.37 4.57
N ALA A 84 -7.02 -18.26 5.20
CA ALA A 84 -6.79 -16.92 4.69
C ALA A 84 -5.31 -16.48 4.75
N VAL A 85 -4.47 -17.14 5.56
CA VAL A 85 -3.03 -16.85 5.67
C VAL A 85 -2.16 -17.91 5.00
N ARG A 86 -2.73 -19.01 4.51
CA ARG A 86 -1.96 -20.06 3.82
C ARG A 86 -1.59 -19.61 2.41
N TYR A 87 -0.30 -19.59 2.10
CA TYR A 87 0.19 -19.16 0.78
C TYR A 87 -0.36 -20.05 -0.36
N ASN A 88 -0.39 -21.35 -0.19
CA ASN A 88 -0.92 -22.29 -1.19
C ASN A 88 -2.43 -22.12 -1.45
N TYR A 89 -3.16 -21.46 -0.55
CA TYR A 89 -4.57 -21.13 -0.74
C TYR A 89 -4.78 -19.72 -1.27
N THR A 90 -4.08 -18.72 -0.74
CA THR A 90 -4.20 -17.30 -1.12
C THR A 90 -3.36 -16.93 -2.32
N TRP A 91 -2.28 -17.68 -2.61
CA TRP A 91 -1.20 -17.38 -3.56
C TRP A 91 -0.49 -16.05 -3.28
N GLY A 92 -0.78 -15.43 -2.14
CA GLY A 92 -0.21 -14.13 -1.78
C GLY A 92 -0.57 -12.97 -2.71
N MET A 93 -1.55 -13.14 -3.62
CA MET A 93 -1.83 -12.20 -4.70
C MET A 93 -2.15 -10.78 -4.21
N GLY A 94 -2.94 -10.64 -3.13
CA GLY A 94 -3.24 -9.33 -2.54
C GLY A 94 -1.99 -8.65 -1.98
N GLY A 95 -1.08 -9.40 -1.35
CA GLY A 95 0.20 -8.88 -0.88
C GLY A 95 1.14 -8.48 -2.02
N ILE A 96 1.19 -9.28 -3.10
CA ILE A 96 1.99 -8.97 -4.29
C ILE A 96 1.49 -7.69 -4.97
N THR A 97 0.18 -7.51 -5.15
CA THR A 97 -0.38 -6.29 -5.74
C THR A 97 -0.06 -5.06 -4.88
N PHE A 98 -0.15 -5.17 -3.56
CA PHE A 98 0.20 -4.08 -2.66
C PHE A 98 1.70 -3.75 -2.72
N TYR A 99 2.57 -4.76 -2.73
CA TYR A 99 4.01 -4.55 -2.89
C TYR A 99 4.34 -3.84 -4.20
N LEU A 100 3.73 -4.27 -5.31
CA LEU A 100 3.91 -3.62 -6.61
C LEU A 100 3.42 -2.16 -6.58
N PHE A 101 2.32 -1.86 -5.89
CA PHE A 101 1.87 -0.48 -5.72
C PHE A 101 2.92 0.39 -5.01
N ILE A 102 3.54 -0.13 -3.95
CA ILE A 102 4.63 0.58 -3.24
C ILE A 102 5.83 0.81 -4.17
N VAL A 103 6.27 -0.22 -4.91
CA VAL A 103 7.38 -0.11 -5.87
C VAL A 103 7.07 0.92 -6.95
N LEU A 104 5.85 0.90 -7.50
CA LEU A 104 5.42 1.85 -8.53
C LEU A 104 5.34 3.28 -7.97
N THR A 105 4.83 3.47 -6.77
CA THR A 105 4.79 4.79 -6.12
C THR A 105 6.19 5.33 -5.89
N PHE A 106 7.09 4.52 -5.34
CA PHE A 106 8.46 4.93 -5.07
C PHE A 106 9.22 5.27 -6.36
N THR A 107 9.19 4.38 -7.34
CA THR A 107 9.84 4.62 -8.64
C THR A 107 9.21 5.79 -9.39
N GLY A 108 7.88 5.94 -9.32
CA GLY A 108 7.15 7.04 -9.95
C GLY A 108 7.54 8.41 -9.37
N VAL A 109 7.63 8.53 -8.04
CA VAL A 109 8.08 9.77 -7.38
C VAL A 109 9.51 10.13 -7.82
N LEU A 110 10.42 9.15 -7.93
CA LEU A 110 11.78 9.40 -8.41
C LEU A 110 11.79 9.85 -9.88
N LEU A 111 10.93 9.28 -10.73
CA LEU A 111 10.81 9.68 -12.13
C LEU A 111 10.29 11.12 -12.29
N MET A 112 9.44 11.60 -11.37
CA MET A 112 8.92 12.97 -11.41
C MET A 112 10.02 14.04 -11.33
N PHE A 113 11.16 13.76 -10.69
CA PHE A 113 12.27 14.72 -10.61
C PHE A 113 12.96 14.99 -11.94
N TYR A 114 12.78 14.10 -12.92
CA TYR A 114 13.43 14.17 -14.24
C TYR A 114 12.44 14.47 -15.38
N TYR A 115 11.17 14.69 -15.09
CA TYR A 115 10.12 14.76 -16.10
C TYR A 115 9.39 16.10 -16.10
N HIS A 116 9.29 16.72 -17.28
CA HIS A 116 8.53 17.95 -17.51
C HIS A 116 7.32 17.65 -18.42
N PRO A 117 6.08 17.86 -17.98
CA PRO A 117 4.87 17.52 -18.74
C PRO A 117 4.59 18.58 -19.84
N THR A 118 5.52 18.76 -20.75
CA THR A 118 5.40 19.68 -21.90
C THR A 118 5.71 18.96 -23.21
N LYS A 119 5.03 19.33 -24.30
CA LYS A 119 5.24 18.73 -25.62
C LYS A 119 6.69 18.82 -26.12
N VAL A 120 7.42 19.83 -25.68
CA VAL A 120 8.81 20.05 -26.10
C VAL A 120 9.78 19.14 -25.33
N GLN A 121 9.52 18.89 -24.06
CA GLN A 121 10.48 18.25 -23.16
C GLN A 121 10.14 16.81 -22.80
N ALA A 122 8.87 16.42 -22.73
CA ALA A 122 8.46 15.12 -22.25
C ALA A 122 9.24 13.95 -22.87
N PHE A 123 9.32 13.89 -24.19
CA PHE A 123 10.07 12.85 -24.89
C PHE A 123 11.59 12.98 -24.70
N ARG A 124 12.11 14.20 -24.66
CA ARG A 124 13.54 14.46 -24.43
C ARG A 124 13.98 14.05 -23.03
N ASP A 125 13.15 14.31 -22.04
CA ASP A 125 13.41 13.90 -20.65
C ASP A 125 13.49 12.38 -20.51
N ILE A 126 12.65 11.65 -21.25
CA ILE A 126 12.73 10.18 -21.29
C ILE A 126 14.05 9.70 -21.91
N LEU A 127 14.50 10.34 -23.01
CA LEU A 127 15.78 10.00 -23.63
C LEU A 127 16.96 10.36 -22.70
N TYR A 128 16.92 11.53 -22.06
CA TYR A 128 17.91 11.96 -21.07
C TYR A 128 17.99 10.99 -19.91
N LEU A 129 16.84 10.58 -19.36
CA LEU A 129 16.76 9.62 -18.27
C LEU A 129 17.39 8.27 -18.66
N GLU A 130 17.16 7.80 -19.90
CA GLU A 130 17.67 6.50 -20.35
C GLU A 130 19.15 6.47 -20.69
N ASN A 131 19.70 7.58 -21.16
CA ASN A 131 21.05 7.61 -21.72
C ASN A 131 22.08 8.32 -20.81
N ASP A 132 21.66 9.37 -20.09
CA ASP A 132 22.57 10.27 -19.39
C ASP A 132 22.49 10.14 -17.86
N VAL A 133 21.33 9.73 -17.31
CA VAL A 133 21.15 9.61 -15.86
C VAL A 133 21.64 8.26 -15.37
N PRO A 134 22.60 8.20 -14.42
CA PRO A 134 23.03 6.95 -13.81
C PRO A 134 21.83 6.16 -13.24
N PHE A 135 21.69 4.90 -13.64
CA PHE A 135 20.55 4.02 -13.28
C PHE A 135 19.16 4.51 -13.76
N GLY A 136 19.07 5.57 -14.55
CA GLY A 136 17.81 6.11 -15.03
C GLY A 136 17.01 5.10 -15.87
N LYS A 137 17.70 4.39 -16.79
CA LYS A 137 17.11 3.29 -17.56
C LYS A 137 16.59 2.15 -16.68
N LEU A 138 17.30 1.79 -15.61
CA LEU A 138 16.85 0.79 -14.66
C LEU A 138 15.59 1.26 -13.94
N LEU A 139 15.59 2.49 -13.42
CA LEU A 139 14.47 3.09 -12.70
C LEU A 139 13.20 3.12 -13.57
N ARG A 140 13.32 3.61 -14.81
CA ARG A 140 12.21 3.63 -15.76
C ARG A 140 11.70 2.22 -16.08
N ASN A 141 12.59 1.26 -16.31
CA ASN A 141 12.20 -0.11 -16.59
C ASN A 141 11.56 -0.80 -15.39
N MET A 142 12.02 -0.55 -14.16
CA MET A 142 11.35 -1.05 -12.95
C MET A 142 9.92 -0.52 -12.86
N HIS A 143 9.70 0.76 -13.13
CA HIS A 143 8.36 1.35 -13.14
C HIS A 143 7.49 0.71 -14.25
N ARG A 144 7.99 0.65 -15.47
CA ARG A 144 7.25 0.09 -16.62
C ARG A 144 6.88 -1.38 -16.42
N TRP A 145 7.86 -2.23 -16.09
CA TRP A 145 7.63 -3.66 -15.87
C TRP A 145 6.79 -3.91 -14.61
N GLY A 146 6.99 -3.10 -13.57
CA GLY A 146 6.14 -3.10 -12.39
C GLY A 146 4.67 -2.84 -12.73
N ALA A 147 4.39 -1.91 -13.65
CA ALA A 147 3.03 -1.62 -14.11
C ALA A 147 2.41 -2.81 -14.87
N HIS A 148 3.16 -3.49 -15.75
CA HIS A 148 2.68 -4.70 -16.42
C HIS A 148 2.39 -5.83 -15.41
N LEU A 149 3.32 -6.06 -14.48
CA LEU A 149 3.13 -7.06 -13.43
C LEU A 149 1.95 -6.73 -12.53
N MET A 150 1.72 -5.44 -12.24
CA MET A 150 0.58 -4.99 -11.43
C MET A 150 -0.75 -5.35 -12.08
N ILE A 151 -0.93 -5.11 -13.39
CA ILE A 151 -2.15 -5.49 -14.10
C ILE A 151 -2.36 -7.00 -14.04
N ILE A 152 -1.34 -7.79 -14.34
CA ILE A 152 -1.42 -9.26 -14.31
C ILE A 152 -1.76 -9.72 -12.88
N ALA A 153 -1.08 -9.19 -11.85
CA ALA A 153 -1.31 -9.56 -10.47
C ALA A 153 -2.72 -9.20 -9.98
N VAL A 154 -3.26 -8.02 -10.36
CA VAL A 154 -4.64 -7.62 -10.04
C VAL A 154 -5.65 -8.56 -10.70
N TRP A 155 -5.46 -8.93 -11.97
CA TRP A 155 -6.32 -9.90 -12.66
C TRP A 155 -6.29 -11.25 -11.98
N LEU A 156 -5.12 -11.78 -11.65
CA LEU A 156 -4.97 -13.05 -10.94
C LEU A 156 -5.58 -12.99 -9.53
N HIS A 157 -5.43 -11.84 -8.85
CA HIS A 157 -6.05 -11.61 -7.54
C HIS A 157 -7.59 -11.64 -7.65
N MET A 158 -8.17 -10.90 -8.58
CA MET A 158 -9.61 -10.89 -8.83
C MET A 158 -10.12 -12.28 -9.21
N PHE A 159 -9.42 -12.96 -10.11
CA PHE A 159 -9.75 -14.34 -10.51
C PHE A 159 -9.75 -15.28 -9.30
N ARG A 160 -8.73 -15.19 -8.43
CA ARG A 160 -8.65 -16.01 -7.22
C ARG A 160 -9.81 -15.74 -6.26
N VAL A 161 -10.14 -14.47 -6.03
CA VAL A 161 -11.28 -14.06 -5.19
C VAL A 161 -12.60 -14.60 -5.76
N PHE A 162 -12.76 -14.55 -7.08
CA PHE A 162 -13.94 -15.07 -7.77
C PHE A 162 -14.05 -16.58 -7.62
N MET A 163 -12.98 -17.34 -7.93
CA MET A 163 -12.97 -18.80 -7.86
C MET A 163 -13.19 -19.35 -6.46
N THR A 164 -12.79 -18.62 -5.42
CA THR A 164 -13.05 -19.01 -4.02
C THR A 164 -14.43 -18.59 -3.52
N GLY A 165 -15.24 -17.91 -4.34
CA GLY A 165 -16.54 -17.38 -3.91
C GLY A 165 -16.45 -16.25 -2.87
N SER A 166 -15.27 -15.65 -2.71
CA SER A 166 -15.00 -14.63 -1.69
C SER A 166 -15.66 -13.27 -2.00
N TYR A 167 -16.37 -13.15 -3.10
CA TYR A 167 -17.23 -12.01 -3.43
C TYR A 167 -18.65 -12.10 -2.84
N LYS A 168 -19.03 -13.27 -2.29
CA LYS A 168 -20.33 -13.49 -1.67
C LYS A 168 -20.37 -12.96 -0.23
N ARG A 169 -21.56 -12.95 0.39
CA ARG A 169 -21.76 -12.50 1.78
C ARG A 169 -20.71 -13.06 2.74
N PRO A 170 -20.15 -12.22 3.59
CA PRO A 170 -20.42 -10.78 3.84
C PRO A 170 -19.47 -9.83 3.08
N ARG A 171 -18.83 -10.26 1.98
CA ARG A 171 -17.71 -9.59 1.31
C ARG A 171 -18.08 -8.82 0.05
N GLU A 172 -19.39 -8.67 -0.27
CA GLU A 172 -19.86 -8.00 -1.49
C GLU A 172 -19.34 -6.57 -1.61
N PHE A 173 -19.41 -5.83 -0.51
CA PHE A 173 -18.88 -4.45 -0.51
C PHE A 173 -17.39 -4.41 -0.83
N ASN A 174 -16.61 -5.32 -0.26
CA ASN A 174 -15.18 -5.39 -0.54
C ASN A 174 -14.87 -5.80 -1.98
N TRP A 175 -15.72 -6.64 -2.57
CA TRP A 175 -15.65 -6.96 -3.99
C TRP A 175 -15.86 -5.73 -4.87
N CYS A 176 -16.87 -4.90 -4.60
CA CYS A 176 -17.11 -3.64 -5.32
C CYS A 176 -15.91 -2.70 -5.21
N ILE A 177 -15.32 -2.55 -4.01
CA ILE A 177 -14.10 -1.75 -3.82
C ILE A 177 -12.94 -2.34 -4.63
N GLY A 178 -12.80 -3.67 -4.67
CA GLY A 178 -11.78 -4.35 -5.50
C GLY A 178 -11.95 -4.07 -6.99
N VAL A 179 -13.19 -4.07 -7.50
CA VAL A 179 -13.48 -3.71 -8.90
C VAL A 179 -13.10 -2.26 -9.18
N LEU A 180 -13.42 -1.32 -8.28
CA LEU A 180 -13.00 0.08 -8.41
C LEU A 180 -11.48 0.22 -8.42
N LEU A 181 -10.77 -0.50 -7.56
CA LEU A 181 -9.30 -0.51 -7.55
C LEU A 181 -8.72 -1.07 -8.85
N MET A 182 -9.34 -2.11 -9.44
CA MET A 182 -8.95 -2.63 -10.75
C MET A 182 -9.13 -1.55 -11.84
N VAL A 183 -10.26 -0.85 -11.87
CA VAL A 183 -10.50 0.23 -12.82
C VAL A 183 -9.48 1.35 -12.66
N LEU A 184 -9.17 1.76 -11.40
CA LEU A 184 -8.14 2.76 -11.13
C LEU A 184 -6.74 2.29 -11.58
N THR A 185 -6.42 1.01 -11.45
CA THR A 185 -5.16 0.42 -11.94
C THR A 185 -5.07 0.48 -13.47
N LEU A 186 -6.16 0.20 -14.18
CA LEU A 186 -6.22 0.33 -15.64
C LEU A 186 -6.09 1.81 -16.08
N LEU A 187 -6.74 2.73 -15.37
CA LEU A 187 -6.60 4.18 -15.61
C LEU A 187 -5.18 4.67 -15.35
N LEU A 188 -4.52 4.17 -14.28
CA LEU A 188 -3.10 4.46 -14.02
C LEU A 188 -2.23 3.98 -15.18
N SER A 189 -2.43 2.77 -15.65
CA SER A 189 -1.69 2.24 -16.81
C SER A 189 -1.93 3.07 -18.06
N PHE A 190 -3.17 3.45 -18.33
CA PHE A 190 -3.52 4.27 -19.49
C PHE A 190 -2.88 5.66 -19.39
N THR A 191 -3.05 6.36 -18.29
CA THR A 191 -2.51 7.71 -18.12
C THR A 191 -0.98 7.73 -18.12
N GLY A 192 -0.33 6.71 -17.52
CA GLY A 192 1.13 6.59 -17.51
C GLY A 192 1.73 6.28 -18.89
N TYR A 193 0.98 5.53 -19.71
CA TYR A 193 1.39 5.23 -21.07
C TYR A 193 1.45 6.46 -21.98
N LEU A 194 0.73 7.53 -21.66
CA LEU A 194 0.71 8.80 -22.39
C LEU A 194 1.89 9.71 -22.09
N LEU A 195 2.53 9.56 -20.92
CA LEU A 195 3.54 10.50 -20.45
C LEU A 195 4.81 10.60 -21.32
N PRO A 196 5.30 9.53 -21.98
CA PRO A 196 6.42 9.66 -22.91
C PRO A 196 6.15 10.57 -24.10
N ASP A 197 4.89 10.88 -24.39
CA ASP A 197 4.43 11.72 -25.51
C ASP A 197 5.01 11.28 -26.87
N ASP A 198 5.16 9.96 -27.02
CA ASP A 198 5.57 9.32 -28.26
C ASP A 198 4.38 9.04 -29.18
N GLN A 199 4.65 8.51 -30.38
CA GLN A 199 3.61 8.16 -31.37
C GLN A 199 2.58 7.19 -30.79
N LEU A 200 3.00 6.21 -29.99
CA LEU A 200 2.11 5.22 -29.41
C LEU A 200 1.20 5.85 -28.36
N GLY A 201 1.74 6.69 -27.49
CA GLY A 201 0.97 7.43 -26.49
C GLY A 201 -0.05 8.38 -27.15
N PHE A 202 0.37 9.12 -28.16
CA PHE A 202 -0.50 10.04 -28.90
C PHE A 202 -1.72 9.31 -29.50
N TRP A 203 -1.48 8.20 -30.21
CA TRP A 203 -2.58 7.43 -30.82
C TRP A 203 -3.43 6.70 -29.79
N ALA A 204 -2.84 6.21 -28.71
CA ALA A 204 -3.59 5.57 -27.62
C ALA A 204 -4.60 6.54 -26.98
N VAL A 205 -4.18 7.78 -26.67
CA VAL A 205 -5.10 8.78 -26.13
C VAL A 205 -6.14 9.21 -27.14
N THR A 206 -5.75 9.37 -28.41
CA THR A 206 -6.68 9.74 -29.48
C THR A 206 -7.78 8.71 -29.62
N VAL A 207 -7.43 7.43 -29.74
CA VAL A 207 -8.41 6.33 -29.87
C VAL A 207 -9.24 6.19 -28.60
N GLY A 208 -8.59 6.12 -27.43
CA GLY A 208 -9.29 5.91 -26.15
C GLY A 208 -10.28 7.02 -25.83
N THR A 209 -9.91 8.29 -26.08
CA THR A 209 -10.83 9.41 -25.84
C THR A 209 -11.92 9.52 -26.91
N ASN A 210 -11.66 9.10 -28.16
CA ASN A 210 -12.72 8.96 -29.16
C ASN A 210 -13.73 7.88 -28.78
N MET A 211 -13.28 6.75 -28.22
CA MET A 211 -14.22 5.75 -27.68
C MET A 211 -15.06 6.33 -26.52
N ALA A 212 -14.50 7.20 -25.71
CA ALA A 212 -15.22 7.86 -24.64
C ALA A 212 -16.37 8.77 -25.15
N ARG A 213 -16.29 9.30 -26.37
CA ARG A 213 -17.39 10.07 -27.01
C ARG A 213 -18.67 9.27 -27.20
N ALA A 214 -18.55 7.94 -27.34
CA ALA A 214 -19.69 7.03 -27.49
C ALA A 214 -20.26 6.55 -26.14
N SER A 215 -19.70 7.02 -25.00
CA SER A 215 -20.18 6.63 -23.67
C SER A 215 -21.59 7.14 -23.40
N PRO A 216 -22.53 6.28 -22.93
CA PRO A 216 -23.90 6.68 -22.62
C PRO A 216 -23.97 7.84 -21.62
N GLY A 217 -24.69 8.90 -21.96
CA GLY A 217 -24.89 10.07 -21.10
C GLY A 217 -23.67 10.98 -20.88
N LEU A 218 -22.45 10.54 -21.23
CA LEU A 218 -21.21 11.28 -21.01
C LEU A 218 -20.57 11.78 -22.31
N GLY A 219 -20.80 11.07 -23.41
CA GLY A 219 -20.29 11.41 -24.73
C GLY A 219 -21.37 11.97 -25.63
N HIS A 220 -21.04 12.93 -26.48
CA HIS A 220 -22.02 13.55 -27.38
C HIS A 220 -22.46 12.62 -28.55
N GLU A 221 -21.73 11.55 -28.82
CA GLU A 221 -22.07 10.51 -29.82
C GLU A 221 -22.78 9.31 -29.17
N GLY A 222 -22.81 9.26 -27.84
CA GLY A 222 -23.39 8.13 -27.10
C GLY A 222 -24.89 8.26 -26.87
N PRO A 223 -25.58 7.16 -26.52
CA PRO A 223 -26.98 7.18 -26.12
C PRO A 223 -27.21 8.18 -24.98
N PHE A 224 -28.29 8.96 -25.07
CA PHE A 224 -28.70 10.01 -24.11
C PHE A 224 -27.75 11.21 -24.02
N GLY A 225 -26.56 11.21 -24.64
CA GLY A 225 -25.64 12.33 -24.59
C GLY A 225 -26.22 13.63 -25.13
N PRO A 226 -26.72 13.68 -26.40
CA PRO A 226 -27.33 14.88 -26.96
C PRO A 226 -28.54 15.40 -26.16
N GLN A 227 -29.36 14.49 -25.60
CA GLN A 227 -30.54 14.84 -24.79
C GLN A 227 -30.13 15.49 -23.46
N LEU A 228 -28.96 15.14 -22.93
CA LEU A 228 -28.37 15.75 -21.73
C LEU A 228 -27.54 17.00 -22.04
N GLY A 229 -27.56 17.48 -23.30
CA GLY A 229 -26.85 18.69 -23.71
C GLY A 229 -25.34 18.48 -23.93
N MET A 230 -24.89 17.22 -24.11
CA MET A 230 -23.50 16.93 -24.46
C MET A 230 -23.18 17.38 -25.88
N THR A 231 -22.10 18.09 -26.03
CA THR A 231 -21.55 18.60 -27.29
C THR A 231 -20.08 18.24 -27.41
N PRO A 232 -19.42 18.38 -28.58
CA PRO A 232 -17.98 18.18 -28.70
C PRO A 232 -17.11 19.05 -27.79
N TYR A 233 -17.69 20.10 -27.17
CA TYR A 233 -17.00 21.09 -26.37
C TYR A 233 -17.24 20.93 -24.84
N ASN A 234 -18.11 20.01 -24.44
CA ASN A 234 -18.42 19.78 -23.02
C ASN A 234 -18.57 18.30 -22.65
N ASP A 235 -18.31 17.39 -23.57
CA ASP A 235 -18.41 15.95 -23.34
C ASP A 235 -17.20 15.42 -22.51
N VAL A 236 -17.26 14.13 -22.19
CA VAL A 236 -16.20 13.45 -21.42
C VAL A 236 -14.84 13.51 -22.12
N ARG A 237 -14.82 13.47 -23.48
CA ARG A 237 -13.54 13.61 -24.21
C ARG A 237 -12.93 14.99 -24.04
N PHE A 238 -13.75 16.03 -24.17
CA PHE A 238 -13.30 17.42 -23.94
C PHE A 238 -12.79 17.61 -22.49
N ALA A 239 -13.51 17.04 -21.52
CA ALA A 239 -13.09 17.07 -20.12
C ALA A 239 -11.75 16.37 -19.88
N LEU A 240 -11.53 15.19 -20.51
CA LEU A 240 -10.29 14.43 -20.37
C LEU A 240 -9.10 15.13 -21.04
N LEU A 241 -9.27 15.66 -22.25
CA LEU A 241 -8.20 16.31 -23.00
C LEU A 241 -7.93 17.76 -22.56
N GLY A 242 -8.94 18.44 -22.01
CA GLY A 242 -8.87 19.87 -21.75
C GLY A 242 -8.99 20.74 -23.00
N GLY A 243 -9.54 20.17 -24.07
CA GLY A 243 -9.71 20.77 -25.39
C GLY A 243 -10.29 19.82 -26.40
N SER A 244 -10.41 20.28 -27.63
CA SER A 244 -10.94 19.47 -28.75
C SER A 244 -9.90 18.57 -29.43
N ILE A 245 -8.61 18.82 -29.17
CA ILE A 245 -7.46 18.09 -29.76
C ILE A 245 -6.54 17.55 -28.67
N VAL A 246 -5.70 16.58 -29.05
CA VAL A 246 -4.66 16.04 -28.17
C VAL A 246 -3.44 16.96 -28.22
N ASP A 247 -3.30 17.82 -27.24
CA ASP A 247 -2.26 18.83 -27.15
C ASP A 247 -1.53 18.82 -25.78
N ALA A 248 -0.89 19.94 -25.43
CA ALA A 248 -0.20 20.10 -24.16
C ALA A 248 -1.14 19.99 -22.94
N ASN A 249 -2.40 20.40 -23.07
CA ASN A 249 -3.38 20.27 -21.98
C ASN A 249 -3.69 18.81 -21.68
N ALA A 250 -3.81 17.98 -22.73
CA ALA A 250 -4.04 16.54 -22.55
C ALA A 250 -2.86 15.88 -21.82
N LEU A 251 -1.62 16.22 -22.19
CA LEU A 251 -0.42 15.71 -21.52
C LEU A 251 -0.34 16.14 -20.06
N LEU A 252 -0.57 17.44 -19.78
CA LEU A 252 -0.58 17.96 -18.41
C LEU A 252 -1.65 17.30 -17.55
N ARG A 253 -2.85 17.10 -18.07
CA ARG A 253 -3.93 16.41 -17.37
C ARG A 253 -3.58 14.95 -17.10
N ALA A 254 -3.03 14.24 -18.10
CA ALA A 254 -2.56 12.87 -17.90
C ALA A 254 -1.51 12.79 -16.80
N TYR A 255 -0.58 13.72 -16.73
CA TYR A 255 0.43 13.81 -15.68
C TYR A 255 -0.20 14.02 -14.29
N ILE A 256 -1.13 14.96 -14.14
CA ILE A 256 -1.80 15.22 -12.85
C ILE A 256 -2.62 14.00 -12.41
N TRP A 257 -3.36 13.38 -13.33
CA TRP A 257 -4.12 12.18 -13.04
C TRP A 257 -3.22 11.01 -12.63
N HIS A 258 -2.15 10.78 -13.38
CA HIS A 258 -1.24 9.65 -13.13
C HIS A 258 -0.43 9.81 -11.84
N CYS A 259 0.16 10.99 -11.62
CA CYS A 259 1.11 11.17 -10.53
C CYS A 259 0.44 11.53 -9.20
N ILE A 260 -0.75 12.14 -9.22
CA ILE A 260 -1.36 12.70 -8.00
C ILE A 260 -2.76 12.15 -7.78
N ALA A 261 -3.71 12.45 -8.68
CA ALA A 261 -5.12 12.24 -8.40
C ALA A 261 -5.48 10.74 -8.25
N ILE A 262 -5.16 9.92 -9.25
CA ILE A 262 -5.51 8.50 -9.20
C ILE A 262 -4.74 7.75 -8.11
N PRO A 263 -3.42 7.96 -7.87
CA PRO A 263 -2.72 7.32 -6.76
C PRO A 263 -3.31 7.67 -5.39
N LEU A 264 -3.72 8.91 -5.16
CA LEU A 264 -4.38 9.32 -3.91
C LEU A 264 -5.74 8.63 -3.75
N ILE A 265 -6.58 8.66 -4.78
CA ILE A 265 -7.89 7.99 -4.77
C ILE A 265 -7.70 6.48 -4.54
N ALA A 266 -6.78 5.84 -5.26
CA ALA A 266 -6.47 4.42 -5.09
C ALA A 266 -5.98 4.10 -3.67
N SER A 267 -5.16 4.96 -3.08
CA SER A 267 -4.68 4.79 -1.70
C SER A 267 -5.83 4.82 -0.68
N VAL A 268 -6.79 5.71 -0.85
CA VAL A 268 -7.99 5.78 0.01
C VAL A 268 -8.82 4.51 -0.12
N PHE A 269 -9.14 4.09 -1.36
CA PHE A 269 -9.91 2.85 -1.59
C PHE A 269 -9.14 1.61 -1.13
N MET A 270 -7.83 1.58 -1.25
CA MET A 270 -6.99 0.50 -0.74
C MET A 270 -7.02 0.43 0.79
N GLY A 271 -7.02 1.57 1.48
CA GLY A 271 -7.24 1.63 2.92
C GLY A 271 -8.60 1.04 3.33
N VAL A 272 -9.68 1.40 2.62
CA VAL A 272 -11.02 0.83 2.82
C VAL A 272 -11.03 -0.67 2.51
N HIS A 273 -10.36 -1.10 1.43
CA HIS A 273 -10.23 -2.50 1.03
C HIS A 273 -9.56 -3.34 2.14
N PHE A 274 -8.43 -2.89 2.66
CA PHE A 274 -7.72 -3.58 3.75
C PHE A 274 -8.51 -3.61 5.05
N TRP A 275 -9.19 -2.51 5.37
CA TRP A 275 -10.08 -2.47 6.52
C TRP A 275 -11.19 -3.53 6.41
N ARG A 276 -11.79 -3.68 5.22
CA ARG A 276 -12.82 -4.71 4.97
C ARG A 276 -12.26 -6.12 4.97
N VAL A 277 -11.11 -6.35 4.33
CA VAL A 277 -10.42 -7.65 4.40
C VAL A 277 -10.18 -8.07 5.86
N ARG A 278 -9.71 -7.13 6.68
CA ARG A 278 -9.54 -7.35 8.12
C ARG A 278 -10.85 -7.71 8.81
N LYS A 279 -11.90 -6.93 8.58
CA LYS A 279 -13.21 -7.10 9.22
C LYS A 279 -13.88 -8.42 8.82
N ASP A 280 -13.73 -8.82 7.57
CA ASP A 280 -14.37 -10.01 7.00
C ASP A 280 -13.52 -11.28 7.15
N GLY A 281 -12.33 -11.19 7.77
CA GLY A 281 -11.45 -12.34 8.07
C GLY A 281 -10.68 -12.89 6.85
N GLY A 282 -10.44 -12.10 5.82
CA GLY A 282 -9.72 -12.49 4.60
C GLY A 282 -10.61 -13.19 3.56
N ILE A 283 -10.00 -13.99 2.67
CA ILE A 283 -10.76 -14.77 1.68
C ILE A 283 -11.50 -15.91 2.36
N SER A 284 -12.61 -16.37 1.75
CA SER A 284 -13.36 -17.51 2.27
C SER A 284 -12.50 -18.79 2.22
N GLY A 285 -12.61 -19.60 3.28
CA GLY A 285 -12.01 -20.92 3.30
C GLY A 285 -12.65 -21.87 2.25
N PRO A 286 -12.04 -23.03 1.99
CA PRO A 286 -12.64 -24.04 1.13
C PRO A 286 -14.01 -24.42 1.69
N ALA A 287 -14.97 -24.65 0.80
CA ALA A 287 -16.27 -25.18 1.20
C ALA A 287 -16.06 -26.53 1.93
N PRO A 288 -16.72 -26.75 3.07
CA PRO A 288 -16.66 -28.07 3.70
C PRO A 288 -17.15 -29.11 2.68
N VAL A 289 -16.38 -30.17 2.51
CA VAL A 289 -16.81 -31.34 1.71
C VAL A 289 -17.97 -31.97 2.48
N MET A 290 -19.17 -31.80 1.96
CA MET A 290 -20.34 -32.45 2.54
C MET A 290 -20.43 -33.87 2.00
N LEU A 291 -20.60 -34.84 2.88
CA LEU A 291 -20.94 -36.19 2.48
C LEU A 291 -22.35 -36.18 1.87
N GLU A 292 -22.58 -36.96 0.81
CA GLU A 292 -23.87 -37.03 0.11
C GLU A 292 -25.05 -37.33 1.03
N SER A 293 -24.81 -38.01 2.18
CA SER A 293 -25.77 -38.25 3.24
C SER A 293 -26.22 -36.97 3.98
N GLU A 294 -25.38 -35.91 4.01
CA GLU A 294 -25.71 -34.65 4.69
C GLU A 294 -26.47 -33.69 3.79
N ILE A 295 -26.46 -33.91 2.46
CA ILE A 295 -27.13 -33.07 1.47
C ILE A 295 -28.65 -33.30 1.45
N LYS A 296 -29.12 -34.45 1.87
CA LYS A 296 -30.54 -34.84 1.76
C LYS A 296 -31.50 -34.12 2.73
N ASP A 297 -31.00 -33.50 3.80
CA ASP A 297 -31.85 -32.98 4.88
C ASP A 297 -32.00 -31.43 4.93
N GLU A 298 -31.42 -30.66 4.04
CA GLU A 298 -31.55 -29.19 4.07
C GLU A 298 -32.27 -28.59 2.87
N LYS A 299 -33.47 -28.14 3.14
CA LYS A 299 -34.26 -27.26 2.24
C LYS A 299 -33.79 -25.80 2.36
N GLY A 300 -32.92 -25.37 1.47
CA GLY A 300 -32.58 -23.95 1.28
C GLY A 300 -31.06 -23.67 1.14
N PRO A 301 -30.66 -22.51 0.58
CA PRO A 301 -29.26 -22.12 0.49
C PRO A 301 -28.70 -21.86 1.90
N ARG A 302 -27.77 -22.69 2.34
CA ARG A 302 -27.13 -22.52 3.66
C ARG A 302 -26.36 -21.20 3.71
N PRO A 303 -26.51 -20.40 4.78
CA PRO A 303 -25.57 -19.34 5.03
C PRO A 303 -24.19 -19.96 5.25
N VAL A 304 -23.15 -19.39 4.62
CA VAL A 304 -21.75 -19.76 4.91
C VAL A 304 -21.47 -19.30 6.33
N ILE A 305 -21.78 -20.16 7.30
CA ILE A 305 -21.41 -19.93 8.69
C ILE A 305 -19.91 -20.20 8.76
N MET A 306 -19.11 -19.14 8.95
CA MET A 306 -17.73 -19.30 9.35
C MET A 306 -17.72 -19.97 10.72
N LYS A 307 -17.59 -21.30 10.76
CA LYS A 307 -17.16 -21.95 11.99
C LYS A 307 -15.73 -21.51 12.25
N PRO A 308 -15.42 -20.91 13.40
CA PRO A 308 -14.04 -20.71 13.79
C PRO A 308 -13.42 -22.10 13.86
N SER A 309 -12.57 -22.44 12.88
CA SER A 309 -11.76 -23.64 12.96
C SER A 309 -10.95 -23.55 14.25
N GLY A 310 -11.13 -24.55 15.13
CA GLY A 310 -10.60 -24.53 16.46
C GLY A 310 -9.13 -24.18 16.49
N MET A 311 -8.80 -23.30 17.41
CA MET A 311 -7.44 -23.16 17.90
C MET A 311 -7.08 -24.47 18.60
N GLN A 312 -6.14 -25.19 18.08
CA GLN A 312 -5.20 -25.99 18.83
C GLN A 312 -3.92 -25.21 18.97
#